data_9495579a663ae2356e007f112350065b
#
_entry.id   9495579a663ae2356e007f112350065b
#
_cell.length_a   1.000
_cell.length_b   1.000
_cell.length_c   1.000
_cell.angle_alpha   90.00
_cell.angle_beta   90.00
_cell.angle_gamma   90.00
#
_symmetry.space_group_name_H-M   'P 1'
#
loop_
_entity.id
_entity.type
_entity.pdbx_description
1 polymer ?
#
loop_
_entity_poly.entity_id
_entity_poly.type
_entity_poly.pdbx_seq_one_letter_code
_entity_poly.pdbx_strand_id
1 'polypeptide(L)'
;MFSAAMLARRATTATKAHARALSSNLGCFPGTKMPFVPEMVFRDPRDDDLIPCSRILNEEGDIVEGAQDPELGRDICTQIYSNMIRLNTMDNIFYDAQRQGRISFYMTSYGEEAISFGSAAALRLSDMVFAQYREPGVLMWRGFTLQNFADQCFGNKEGHGKGRQMPVHYGSKSLNYQTISSPLATQLPQAAGAAYAFKLAKEDRIAVSYFGEGAASEGDFHAALNFASTKDCPILYFCRNNGFAISTPTVDQFRGDGIASRGSGYGIPIMRVDGNDFLAVYEATRRAREFILQENRPVLIEAMSYRQGHHSTSDDSTQYRAVAEIKHWKETCDPIDRTKRYLIKRGWLTEEQDRHMQDNERTNVLAALQQAEAVGPPDLDTMFEDVYDVKPPHLIVRLSALFFCYAKLTES
;
A
#
# COMPACT_ATOMS: atom_id res chain seq x y z
N MET A 1 3.00 -0.34 54.64
CA MET A 1 2.18 -0.78 53.51
C MET A 1 0.76 -0.17 53.41
N PHE A 2 0.43 0.84 54.19
CA PHE A 2 -0.91 1.46 54.19
C PHE A 2 -1.02 2.80 53.41
N SER A 3 0.11 3.35 52.89
CA SER A 3 0.11 4.70 52.28
C SER A 3 -0.20 4.72 50.76
N ALA A 4 0.18 3.69 50.03
CA ALA A 4 0.02 3.67 48.56
C ALA A 4 -1.42 3.40 48.08
N ALA A 5 -2.18 2.57 48.83
CA ALA A 5 -3.58 2.26 48.50
C ALA A 5 -4.54 3.43 48.77
N MET A 6 -4.19 4.31 49.70
CA MET A 6 -5.00 5.49 50.01
C MET A 6 -4.82 6.65 49.06
N LEU A 7 -3.62 6.77 48.45
CA LEU A 7 -3.34 7.72 47.39
C LEU A 7 -3.98 7.30 46.05
N ALA A 8 -3.95 6.00 45.71
CA ALA A 8 -4.60 5.47 44.50
C ALA A 8 -6.14 5.62 44.55
N ARG A 9 -6.77 5.42 45.74
CA ARG A 9 -8.22 5.65 45.93
C ARG A 9 -8.62 7.11 45.87
N ARG A 10 -7.74 8.06 46.26
CA ARG A 10 -8.00 9.50 46.14
C ARG A 10 -7.85 10.01 44.71
N ALA A 11 -6.92 9.46 43.95
CA ALA A 11 -6.75 9.80 42.49
C ALA A 11 -7.94 9.30 41.69
N THR A 12 -8.44 8.06 41.92
CA THR A 12 -9.58 7.52 41.16
C THR A 12 -10.93 8.17 41.56
N THR A 13 -11.09 8.67 42.78
CA THR A 13 -12.29 9.42 43.18
C THR A 13 -12.27 10.85 42.69
N ALA A 14 -11.11 11.49 42.64
CA ALA A 14 -10.97 12.84 42.08
C ALA A 14 -11.21 12.85 40.56
N THR A 15 -10.72 11.87 39.80
CA THR A 15 -10.99 11.72 38.37
C THR A 15 -12.46 11.40 38.07
N LYS A 16 -13.11 10.57 38.86
CA LYS A 16 -14.57 10.30 38.72
C LYS A 16 -15.45 11.47 39.12
N ALA A 17 -15.06 12.25 40.13
CA ALA A 17 -15.78 13.48 40.50
C ALA A 17 -15.59 14.57 39.46
N HIS A 18 -14.38 14.72 38.86
CA HIS A 18 -14.09 15.66 37.80
C HIS A 18 -14.85 15.30 36.49
N ALA A 19 -14.89 14.00 36.13
CA ALA A 19 -15.68 13.53 35.00
C ALA A 19 -17.20 13.71 35.19
N ARG A 20 -17.71 13.61 36.44
CA ARG A 20 -19.12 13.85 36.74
C ARG A 20 -19.50 15.34 36.76
N ALA A 21 -18.59 16.21 37.18
CA ALA A 21 -18.78 17.68 37.12
C ALA A 21 -18.74 18.20 35.69
N LEU A 22 -17.92 17.59 34.81
CA LEU A 22 -17.87 17.93 33.39
C LEU A 22 -19.16 17.54 32.64
N SER A 23 -19.92 16.54 33.09
CA SER A 23 -21.17 16.12 32.42
C SER A 23 -22.34 17.07 32.63
N SER A 24 -22.28 17.95 33.63
CA SER A 24 -23.36 18.90 33.98
C SER A 24 -23.22 20.27 33.29
N ASN A 25 -22.03 20.57 32.68
CA ASN A 25 -21.73 21.86 32.03
C ASN A 25 -21.35 21.68 30.55
N LEU A 26 -22.15 20.89 29.82
CA LEU A 26 -21.95 20.77 28.37
C LEU A 26 -22.50 21.99 27.65
N GLY A 27 -21.63 22.81 27.09
CA GLY A 27 -22.00 23.85 26.15
C GLY A 27 -22.29 23.27 24.77
N CYS A 28 -23.25 23.90 24.08
CA CYS A 28 -23.57 23.56 22.69
C CYS A 28 -23.18 24.69 21.76
N PHE A 29 -22.28 24.40 20.83
CA PHE A 29 -22.08 25.21 19.63
C PHE A 29 -22.66 24.48 18.41
N PRO A 30 -23.00 25.16 17.34
CA PRO A 30 -23.48 24.51 16.13
C PRO A 30 -22.52 23.36 15.71
N GLY A 31 -23.05 22.14 15.62
CA GLY A 31 -22.32 20.95 15.19
C GLY A 31 -21.52 20.21 16.29
N THR A 32 -21.40 20.75 17.52
CA THR A 32 -20.63 20.06 18.57
C THR A 32 -21.13 20.35 19.99
N LYS A 33 -20.82 19.42 20.89
CA LYS A 33 -21.04 19.59 22.34
C LYS A 33 -19.68 19.48 23.02
N MET A 34 -19.38 20.42 23.91
CA MET A 34 -18.10 20.42 24.63
C MET A 34 -18.29 20.90 26.08
N PRO A 35 -17.46 20.46 27.02
CA PRO A 35 -17.48 21.00 28.37
C PRO A 35 -16.97 22.44 28.37
N PHE A 36 -17.66 23.34 29.12
CA PHE A 36 -17.14 24.65 29.46
C PHE A 36 -16.30 24.54 30.74
N VAL A 37 -15.07 25.02 30.66
CA VAL A 37 -14.15 25.07 31.81
C VAL A 37 -13.69 26.52 32.03
N PRO A 38 -13.50 26.97 33.27
CA PRO A 38 -13.09 28.35 33.58
C PRO A 38 -11.61 28.59 33.26
N GLU A 39 -10.82 27.54 33.19
CA GLU A 39 -9.37 27.60 32.95
C GLU A 39 -9.05 27.48 31.47
N MET A 40 -8.00 28.17 31.02
CA MET A 40 -7.45 27.98 29.67
C MET A 40 -6.69 26.66 29.63
N VAL A 41 -7.24 25.67 28.91
CA VAL A 41 -6.64 24.35 28.77
C VAL A 41 -5.75 24.34 27.52
N PHE A 42 -4.45 24.11 27.75
CA PHE A 42 -3.49 23.83 26.68
C PHE A 42 -3.30 22.32 26.57
N ARG A 43 -3.55 21.76 25.39
CA ARG A 43 -3.36 20.35 25.13
C ARG A 43 -2.16 20.15 24.21
N ASP A 44 -1.16 19.45 24.66
CA ASP A 44 0.00 19.06 23.87
C ASP A 44 -0.21 17.62 23.35
N PRO A 45 -0.22 17.40 22.02
CA PRO A 45 -0.36 16.04 21.46
C PRO A 45 0.76 15.06 21.87
N ARG A 46 1.90 15.58 22.39
CA ARG A 46 2.99 14.73 22.91
C ARG A 46 2.64 14.05 24.23
N ASP A 47 1.62 14.55 24.92
CA ASP A 47 1.11 13.97 26.19
C ASP A 47 0.03 12.90 25.92
N ASP A 48 -0.40 12.71 24.66
CA ASP A 48 -1.36 11.68 24.31
C ASP A 48 -0.68 10.30 24.22
N ASP A 49 -1.43 9.24 24.55
CA ASP A 49 -0.95 7.86 24.40
C ASP A 49 -0.72 7.52 22.92
N LEU A 50 0.37 6.80 22.64
CA LEU A 50 0.68 6.34 21.29
C LEU A 50 -0.35 5.31 20.80
N ILE A 51 -0.68 5.37 19.53
CA ILE A 51 -1.56 4.37 18.89
C ILE A 51 -0.81 3.03 18.86
N PRO A 52 -1.38 1.96 19.45
CA PRO A 52 -0.72 0.66 19.50
C PRO A 52 -0.58 0.06 18.10
N CYS A 53 0.51 -0.66 17.88
CA CYS A 53 0.74 -1.45 16.67
C CYS A 53 0.33 -2.89 16.92
N SER A 54 -0.71 -3.37 16.23
CA SER A 54 -1.22 -4.73 16.35
C SER A 54 -0.35 -5.70 15.56
N ARG A 55 -0.08 -6.88 16.14
CA ARG A 55 0.60 -7.98 15.45
C ARG A 55 0.05 -9.33 15.91
N ILE A 56 0.19 -10.35 15.06
CA ILE A 56 -0.19 -11.74 15.32
C ILE A 56 1.05 -12.62 15.42
N LEU A 57 2.05 -12.39 14.55
CA LEU A 57 3.32 -13.12 14.54
C LEU A 57 4.45 -12.29 15.15
N ASN A 58 5.28 -12.94 15.96
CA ASN A 58 6.57 -12.39 16.35
C ASN A 58 7.61 -12.56 15.22
N GLU A 59 8.83 -12.09 15.45
CA GLU A 59 9.93 -12.15 14.49
C GLU A 59 10.34 -13.58 14.14
N GLU A 60 10.11 -14.53 15.04
CA GLU A 60 10.39 -15.96 14.86
C GLU A 60 9.27 -16.70 14.11
N GLY A 61 8.15 -16.03 13.80
CA GLY A 61 7.00 -16.63 13.15
C GLY A 61 6.09 -17.44 14.08
N ASP A 62 6.15 -17.19 15.40
CA ASP A 62 5.21 -17.74 16.37
C ASP A 62 4.04 -16.80 16.59
N ILE A 63 2.86 -17.36 16.89
CA ILE A 63 1.71 -16.54 17.28
C ILE A 63 1.97 -15.96 18.67
N VAL A 64 1.85 -14.64 18.77
CA VAL A 64 2.02 -13.89 20.02
C VAL A 64 0.94 -14.30 21.03
N GLU A 65 1.30 -14.44 22.30
CA GLU A 65 0.35 -14.77 23.36
C GLU A 65 -0.81 -13.76 23.41
N GLY A 66 -2.02 -14.27 23.40
CA GLY A 66 -3.27 -13.49 23.38
C GLY A 66 -3.69 -12.99 21.98
N ALA A 67 -2.88 -13.15 20.96
CA ALA A 67 -3.30 -12.85 19.57
C ALA A 67 -4.26 -13.93 19.06
N GLN A 68 -5.24 -13.49 18.25
CA GLN A 68 -6.17 -14.41 17.57
C GLN A 68 -5.62 -14.75 16.19
N ASP A 69 -5.37 -16.06 15.95
CA ASP A 69 -5.07 -16.57 14.61
C ASP A 69 -6.30 -16.38 13.73
N PRO A 70 -6.20 -15.73 12.56
CA PRO A 70 -7.31 -15.63 11.61
C PRO A 70 -7.69 -16.96 10.96
N GLU A 71 -6.99 -18.04 11.31
CA GLU A 71 -7.24 -19.42 10.83
C GLU A 71 -7.21 -19.53 9.28
N LEU A 72 -6.32 -18.78 8.64
CA LEU A 72 -6.10 -18.92 7.21
C LEU A 72 -5.63 -20.33 6.87
N GLY A 73 -6.32 -20.98 5.96
CA GLY A 73 -5.99 -22.34 5.51
C GLY A 73 -4.59 -22.41 4.89
N ARG A 74 -4.00 -23.63 4.93
CA ARG A 74 -2.68 -23.93 4.37
C ARG A 74 -2.51 -23.37 2.95
N ASP A 75 -3.50 -23.58 2.09
CA ASP A 75 -3.39 -23.22 0.66
C ASP A 75 -3.24 -21.72 0.47
N ILE A 76 -4.00 -20.91 1.19
CA ILE A 76 -3.90 -19.44 1.12
C ILE A 76 -2.57 -18.97 1.67
N CYS A 77 -2.12 -19.47 2.82
CA CYS A 77 -0.82 -19.10 3.41
C CYS A 77 0.35 -19.49 2.49
N THR A 78 0.31 -20.67 1.90
CA THR A 78 1.33 -21.13 0.94
C THR A 78 1.30 -20.29 -0.35
N GLN A 79 0.12 -19.91 -0.83
CA GLN A 79 -0.05 -19.03 -1.98
C GLN A 79 0.50 -17.63 -1.70
N ILE A 80 0.24 -17.07 -0.52
CA ILE A 80 0.82 -15.77 -0.08
C ILE A 80 2.34 -15.87 -0.13
N TYR A 81 2.93 -16.89 0.49
CA TYR A 81 4.37 -17.09 0.51
C TYR A 81 4.97 -17.25 -0.89
N SER A 82 4.39 -18.11 -1.72
CA SER A 82 4.83 -18.32 -3.10
C SER A 82 4.83 -17.00 -3.90
N ASN A 83 3.80 -16.18 -3.73
CA ASN A 83 3.74 -14.89 -4.40
C ASN A 83 4.74 -13.87 -3.83
N MET A 84 5.07 -13.91 -2.53
CA MET A 84 6.17 -13.11 -1.97
C MET A 84 7.50 -13.46 -2.62
N ILE A 85 7.81 -14.76 -2.76
CA ILE A 85 9.00 -15.25 -3.46
C ILE A 85 9.01 -14.79 -4.91
N ARG A 86 7.88 -14.93 -5.60
CA ARG A 86 7.72 -14.49 -7.01
C ARG A 86 7.98 -13.00 -7.17
N LEU A 87 7.41 -12.17 -6.32
CA LEU A 87 7.59 -10.72 -6.35
C LEU A 87 9.05 -10.35 -6.09
N ASN A 88 9.65 -10.90 -5.05
CA ASN A 88 11.04 -10.64 -4.70
C ASN A 88 12.00 -11.09 -5.83
N THR A 89 11.75 -12.25 -6.43
CA THR A 89 12.52 -12.76 -7.58
C THR A 89 12.36 -11.86 -8.80
N MET A 90 11.13 -11.41 -9.09
CA MET A 90 10.85 -10.46 -10.17
C MET A 90 11.59 -9.14 -9.94
N ASP A 91 11.53 -8.60 -8.73
CA ASP A 91 12.21 -7.37 -8.37
C ASP A 91 13.72 -7.45 -8.58
N ASN A 92 14.36 -8.56 -8.16
CA ASN A 92 15.79 -8.79 -8.37
C ASN A 92 16.15 -8.80 -9.86
N ILE A 93 15.43 -9.59 -10.65
CA ILE A 93 15.74 -9.78 -12.08
C ILE A 93 15.46 -8.51 -12.89
N PHE A 94 14.36 -7.81 -12.60
CA PHE A 94 13.99 -6.57 -13.32
C PHE A 94 14.88 -5.39 -12.90
N TYR A 95 15.31 -5.34 -11.64
CA TYR A 95 16.32 -4.37 -11.20
C TYR A 95 17.62 -4.56 -12.00
N ASP A 96 18.10 -5.79 -12.13
CA ASP A 96 19.30 -6.12 -12.89
C ASP A 96 19.11 -5.81 -14.39
N ALA A 97 17.95 -6.10 -14.98
CA ALA A 97 17.62 -5.76 -16.35
C ALA A 97 17.66 -4.24 -16.58
N GLN A 98 17.21 -3.45 -15.63
CA GLN A 98 17.33 -2.00 -15.67
C GLN A 98 18.80 -1.55 -15.61
N ARG A 99 19.59 -2.14 -14.70
CA ARG A 99 21.04 -1.82 -14.60
C ARG A 99 21.82 -2.17 -15.86
N GLN A 100 21.33 -3.13 -16.63
CA GLN A 100 21.85 -3.49 -17.96
C GLN A 100 21.32 -2.60 -19.10
N GLY A 101 20.40 -1.66 -18.81
CA GLY A 101 19.80 -0.77 -19.80
C GLY A 101 18.71 -1.42 -20.66
N ARG A 102 18.23 -2.63 -20.31
CA ARG A 102 17.19 -3.36 -21.05
C ARG A 102 15.80 -2.80 -20.82
N ILE A 103 15.54 -2.24 -19.64
CA ILE A 103 14.35 -1.46 -19.30
C ILE A 103 14.78 -0.09 -18.76
N SER A 104 13.92 0.92 -18.89
CA SER A 104 14.31 2.31 -18.61
C SER A 104 14.31 2.67 -17.13
N PHE A 105 13.46 2.02 -16.32
CA PHE A 105 13.25 2.34 -14.91
C PHE A 105 12.70 1.13 -14.16
N TYR A 106 13.02 1.00 -12.86
CA TYR A 106 12.41 0.00 -11.99
C TYR A 106 12.39 0.44 -10.53
N MET A 107 11.46 -0.14 -9.77
CA MET A 107 11.34 0.04 -8.31
C MET A 107 11.03 -1.29 -7.67
N THR A 108 11.72 -1.60 -6.58
CA THR A 108 11.56 -2.85 -5.84
C THR A 108 10.61 -2.68 -4.65
N SER A 109 10.03 -3.79 -4.20
CA SER A 109 9.09 -3.85 -3.06
C SER A 109 9.69 -4.49 -1.81
N TYR A 110 11.04 -4.59 -1.74
CA TYR A 110 11.75 -5.28 -0.66
C TYR A 110 11.37 -4.76 0.73
N GLY A 111 10.89 -5.67 1.57
CA GLY A 111 10.45 -5.42 2.93
C GLY A 111 8.97 -5.04 3.06
N GLU A 112 8.22 -4.99 1.94
CA GLU A 112 6.79 -4.63 1.93
C GLU A 112 5.90 -5.75 1.35
N GLU A 113 6.45 -6.95 1.14
CA GLU A 113 5.76 -8.06 0.51
C GLU A 113 4.55 -8.52 1.34
N ALA A 114 4.68 -8.58 2.68
CA ALA A 114 3.57 -8.98 3.56
C ALA A 114 2.41 -7.98 3.53
N ILE A 115 2.70 -6.69 3.39
CA ILE A 115 1.66 -5.66 3.19
C ILE A 115 0.86 -5.95 1.94
N SER A 116 1.55 -6.16 0.82
CA SER A 116 0.92 -6.38 -0.48
C SER A 116 0.03 -7.62 -0.48
N PHE A 117 0.56 -8.77 -0.07
CA PHE A 117 -0.18 -10.03 -0.18
C PHE A 117 -1.14 -10.27 0.97
N GLY A 118 -0.82 -9.84 2.18
CA GLY A 118 -1.73 -9.91 3.32
C GLY A 118 -3.00 -9.08 3.08
N SER A 119 -2.84 -7.83 2.62
CA SER A 119 -4.00 -6.99 2.33
C SER A 119 -4.79 -7.48 1.11
N ALA A 120 -4.11 -7.88 0.02
CA ALA A 120 -4.78 -8.34 -1.19
C ALA A 120 -5.61 -9.61 -0.97
N ALA A 121 -5.13 -10.53 -0.11
CA ALA A 121 -5.85 -11.76 0.23
C ALA A 121 -7.16 -11.51 0.98
N ALA A 122 -7.29 -10.37 1.68
CA ALA A 122 -8.50 -9.96 2.38
C ALA A 122 -9.50 -9.19 1.51
N LEU A 123 -9.11 -8.79 0.31
CA LEU A 123 -9.93 -8.03 -0.63
C LEU A 123 -10.62 -8.95 -1.65
N ARG A 124 -11.76 -8.51 -2.18
CA ARG A 124 -12.43 -9.18 -3.31
C ARG A 124 -11.96 -8.57 -4.64
N LEU A 125 -12.04 -9.37 -5.70
CA LEU A 125 -11.76 -8.87 -7.07
C LEU A 125 -12.68 -7.73 -7.50
N SER A 126 -13.90 -7.65 -6.94
CA SER A 126 -14.85 -6.56 -7.17
C SER A 126 -14.43 -5.24 -6.52
N ASP A 127 -13.62 -5.26 -5.46
CA ASP A 127 -13.13 -4.04 -4.82
C ASP A 127 -12.18 -3.33 -5.79
N MET A 128 -12.26 -2.00 -5.88
CA MET A 128 -11.46 -1.23 -6.82
C MET A 128 -10.21 -0.68 -6.16
N VAL A 129 -9.04 -1.02 -6.72
CA VAL A 129 -7.73 -0.65 -6.18
C VAL A 129 -7.17 0.57 -6.89
N PHE A 130 -6.77 1.55 -6.10
CA PHE A 130 -6.01 2.74 -6.49
C PHE A 130 -4.66 2.68 -5.79
N ALA A 131 -3.65 2.24 -6.49
CA ALA A 131 -2.33 2.01 -5.94
C ALA A 131 -1.35 3.15 -6.23
N GLN A 132 -0.26 3.15 -5.49
CA GLN A 132 0.96 3.85 -5.82
C GLN A 132 1.85 2.87 -6.62
N TYR A 133 3.13 3.11 -6.74
CA TYR A 133 4.04 2.28 -7.54
C TYR A 133 4.58 1.03 -6.82
N ARG A 134 4.38 0.88 -5.49
CA ARG A 134 4.93 -0.26 -4.72
C ARG A 134 3.92 -1.35 -4.40
N GLU A 135 2.79 -1.40 -5.07
CA GLU A 135 1.78 -2.44 -4.90
C GLU A 135 1.68 -3.42 -6.09
N PRO A 136 2.80 -3.79 -6.78
CA PRO A 136 2.73 -4.84 -7.80
C PRO A 136 2.27 -6.17 -7.19
N GLY A 137 2.58 -6.46 -5.92
CA GLY A 137 2.10 -7.65 -5.24
C GLY A 137 0.58 -7.73 -5.12
N VAL A 138 -0.10 -6.60 -4.87
CA VAL A 138 -1.57 -6.54 -4.87
C VAL A 138 -2.14 -6.88 -6.25
N LEU A 139 -1.55 -6.36 -7.31
CA LEU A 139 -1.97 -6.64 -8.68
C LEU A 139 -1.64 -8.10 -9.08
N MET A 140 -0.48 -8.62 -8.66
CA MET A 140 -0.07 -10.01 -8.86
C MET A 140 -1.06 -10.98 -8.22
N TRP A 141 -1.47 -10.73 -6.98
CA TRP A 141 -2.49 -11.53 -6.29
C TRP A 141 -3.82 -11.55 -7.05
N ARG A 142 -4.19 -10.45 -7.70
CA ARG A 142 -5.41 -10.32 -8.50
C ARG A 142 -5.34 -11.04 -9.85
N GLY A 143 -4.19 -11.60 -10.23
CA GLY A 143 -4.00 -12.40 -11.43
C GLY A 143 -3.25 -11.73 -12.58
N PHE A 144 -2.62 -10.58 -12.36
CA PHE A 144 -1.71 -9.99 -13.34
C PHE A 144 -0.46 -10.87 -13.45
N THR A 145 -0.16 -11.33 -14.66
CA THR A 145 0.87 -12.35 -14.89
C THR A 145 2.27 -11.75 -14.95
N LEU A 146 3.31 -12.58 -14.73
CA LEU A 146 4.71 -12.17 -14.92
C LEU A 146 4.94 -11.61 -16.33
N GLN A 147 4.28 -12.20 -17.34
CA GLN A 147 4.35 -11.69 -18.71
C GLN A 147 3.77 -10.28 -18.82
N ASN A 148 2.63 -9.99 -18.20
CA ASN A 148 2.04 -8.65 -18.22
C ASN A 148 2.95 -7.60 -17.54
N PHE A 149 3.61 -7.97 -16.42
CA PHE A 149 4.60 -7.10 -15.77
C PHE A 149 5.78 -6.81 -16.69
N ALA A 150 6.32 -7.85 -17.34
CA ALA A 150 7.44 -7.72 -18.26
C ALA A 150 7.08 -6.88 -19.50
N ASP A 151 5.93 -7.16 -20.14
CA ASP A 151 5.46 -6.42 -21.31
C ASP A 151 5.29 -4.93 -21.00
N GLN A 152 4.77 -4.59 -19.83
CA GLN A 152 4.63 -3.20 -19.42
C GLN A 152 5.99 -2.53 -19.18
N CYS A 153 6.94 -3.22 -18.55
CA CYS A 153 8.28 -2.68 -18.28
C CYS A 153 9.12 -2.49 -19.57
N PHE A 154 8.94 -3.36 -20.55
CA PHE A 154 9.55 -3.17 -21.89
C PHE A 154 8.80 -2.15 -22.75
N GLY A 155 7.57 -1.78 -22.38
CA GLY A 155 6.74 -0.86 -23.15
C GLY A 155 6.38 -1.42 -24.52
N ASN A 156 6.31 -2.74 -24.67
CA ASN A 156 6.04 -3.43 -25.91
C ASN A 156 4.54 -3.37 -26.30
N LYS A 157 4.20 -3.86 -27.50
CA LYS A 157 2.84 -3.81 -28.04
C LYS A 157 1.82 -4.68 -27.29
N GLU A 158 2.27 -5.70 -26.57
CA GLU A 158 1.41 -6.61 -25.79
C GLU A 158 1.10 -6.04 -24.40
N GLY A 159 1.84 -5.02 -23.95
CA GLY A 159 1.59 -4.35 -22.68
C GLY A 159 0.23 -3.64 -22.63
N HIS A 160 -0.51 -3.74 -21.53
CA HIS A 160 -1.82 -3.11 -21.34
C HIS A 160 -1.80 -1.59 -21.58
N GLY A 161 -0.69 -0.92 -21.32
CA GLY A 161 -0.48 0.50 -21.56
C GLY A 161 -0.04 0.85 -22.99
N LYS A 162 0.11 -0.14 -23.88
CA LYS A 162 0.59 0.05 -25.26
C LYS A 162 1.83 0.96 -25.35
N GLY A 163 2.80 0.74 -24.45
CA GLY A 163 4.04 1.54 -24.38
C GLY A 163 3.88 3.00 -23.95
N ARG A 164 2.69 3.47 -23.54
CA ARG A 164 2.43 4.87 -23.18
C ARG A 164 2.77 5.23 -21.74
N GLN A 165 2.97 4.22 -20.89
CA GLN A 165 3.34 4.38 -19.49
C GLN A 165 4.79 4.01 -19.27
N MET A 166 5.49 4.73 -18.40
CA MET A 166 6.82 4.29 -17.98
C MET A 166 6.72 3.00 -17.14
N PRO A 167 7.82 2.23 -16.99
CA PRO A 167 7.82 1.02 -16.15
C PRO A 167 7.24 1.24 -14.76
N VAL A 168 6.66 0.21 -14.18
CA VAL A 168 5.96 0.14 -12.89
C VAL A 168 4.64 0.91 -12.79
N HIS A 169 4.20 1.56 -13.86
CA HIS A 169 2.89 2.23 -13.92
C HIS A 169 1.82 1.26 -14.46
N TYR A 170 1.63 0.18 -13.73
CA TYR A 170 0.68 -0.89 -14.07
C TYR A 170 -0.77 -0.44 -13.96
N GLY A 171 -1.65 -1.11 -14.69
CA GLY A 171 -3.09 -0.96 -14.60
C GLY A 171 -3.81 -2.08 -15.31
N SER A 172 -4.99 -2.45 -14.82
CA SER A 172 -5.84 -3.48 -15.43
C SER A 172 -7.31 -3.26 -15.10
N LYS A 173 -8.09 -2.90 -16.10
CA LYS A 173 -9.54 -2.70 -15.96
C LYS A 173 -10.24 -3.99 -15.53
N SER A 174 -9.86 -5.14 -16.12
CA SER A 174 -10.46 -6.44 -15.81
C SER A 174 -10.20 -6.92 -14.40
N LEU A 175 -9.08 -6.45 -13.78
CA LEU A 175 -8.71 -6.77 -12.41
C LEU A 175 -9.13 -5.68 -11.41
N ASN A 176 -9.94 -4.70 -11.82
CA ASN A 176 -10.34 -3.57 -10.97
C ASN A 176 -9.15 -2.86 -10.31
N TYR A 177 -8.07 -2.66 -11.08
CA TYR A 177 -6.86 -1.99 -10.62
C TYR A 177 -6.60 -0.78 -11.51
N GLN A 178 -6.77 0.42 -10.92
CA GLN A 178 -6.60 1.68 -11.64
C GLN A 178 -5.14 1.88 -12.05
N THR A 179 -4.92 2.38 -13.25
CA THR A 179 -3.57 2.68 -13.74
C THR A 179 -2.88 3.66 -12.81
N ILE A 180 -1.65 3.32 -12.42
CA ILE A 180 -0.82 4.11 -11.52
C ILE A 180 -0.45 5.45 -12.16
N SER A 181 -0.49 6.51 -11.35
CA SER A 181 -0.04 7.86 -11.70
C SER A 181 1.28 8.18 -11.00
N SER A 182 2.21 8.86 -11.68
CA SER A 182 3.49 9.28 -11.10
C SER A 182 3.36 10.34 -10.00
N PRO A 183 2.51 11.40 -10.14
CA PRO A 183 2.28 12.35 -9.06
C PRO A 183 1.73 11.67 -7.81
N LEU A 184 2.35 11.99 -6.66
CA LEU A 184 2.00 11.36 -5.38
C LEU A 184 0.61 11.82 -4.89
N ALA A 185 -0.07 10.94 -4.18
CA ALA A 185 -1.35 11.15 -3.49
C ALA A 185 -2.57 11.42 -4.41
N THR A 186 -2.41 11.66 -5.71
CA THR A 186 -3.53 11.96 -6.62
C THR A 186 -4.57 10.83 -6.71
N GLN A 187 -4.16 9.58 -6.44
CA GLN A 187 -5.06 8.43 -6.39
C GLN A 187 -6.04 8.48 -5.20
N LEU A 188 -5.73 9.19 -4.11
CA LEU A 188 -6.57 9.23 -2.92
C LEU A 188 -7.93 9.91 -3.19
N PRO A 189 -7.98 11.15 -3.74
CA PRO A 189 -9.27 11.77 -4.09
C PRO A 189 -9.99 11.04 -5.22
N GLN A 190 -9.27 10.42 -6.17
CA GLN A 190 -9.88 9.57 -7.21
C GLN A 190 -10.59 8.37 -6.59
N ALA A 191 -9.94 7.68 -5.64
CA ALA A 191 -10.53 6.56 -4.90
C ALA A 191 -11.75 6.99 -4.08
N ALA A 192 -11.70 8.17 -3.43
CA ALA A 192 -12.83 8.73 -2.70
C ALA A 192 -14.03 8.98 -3.64
N GLY A 193 -13.78 9.52 -4.84
CA GLY A 193 -14.80 9.73 -5.86
C GLY A 193 -15.42 8.41 -6.35
N ALA A 194 -14.61 7.37 -6.59
CA ALA A 194 -15.08 6.04 -6.95
C ALA A 194 -15.93 5.41 -5.83
N ALA A 195 -15.46 5.49 -4.58
CA ALA A 195 -16.20 5.01 -3.42
C ALA A 195 -17.56 5.72 -3.27
N TYR A 196 -17.58 7.03 -3.47
CA TYR A 196 -18.84 7.79 -3.46
C TYR A 196 -19.80 7.32 -4.56
N ALA A 197 -19.30 7.02 -5.77
CA ALA A 197 -20.11 6.45 -6.84
C ALA A 197 -20.68 5.07 -6.46
N PHE A 198 -19.89 4.19 -5.83
CA PHE A 198 -20.37 2.87 -5.35
C PHE A 198 -21.49 3.03 -4.31
N LYS A 199 -21.34 3.99 -3.38
CA LYS A 199 -22.40 4.31 -2.41
C LYS A 199 -23.68 4.74 -3.09
N LEU A 200 -23.61 5.64 -4.07
CA LEU A 200 -24.78 6.10 -4.81
C LEU A 200 -25.46 4.97 -5.60
N ALA A 201 -24.66 4.10 -6.20
CA ALA A 201 -25.14 2.93 -6.93
C ALA A 201 -25.56 1.78 -6.01
N LYS A 202 -25.36 1.86 -4.69
CA LYS A 202 -25.61 0.82 -3.68
C LYS A 202 -24.90 -0.50 -4.00
N GLU A 203 -23.65 -0.41 -4.48
CA GLU A 203 -22.83 -1.57 -4.79
C GLU A 203 -22.19 -2.16 -3.53
N ASP A 204 -22.13 -3.51 -3.43
CA ASP A 204 -21.47 -4.25 -2.33
C ASP A 204 -19.97 -4.40 -2.60
N ARG A 205 -19.27 -3.29 -2.68
CA ARG A 205 -17.81 -3.21 -2.85
C ARG A 205 -17.24 -1.91 -2.29
N ILE A 206 -15.94 -1.92 -2.08
CA ILE A 206 -15.20 -0.75 -1.59
C ILE A 206 -14.17 -0.27 -2.60
N ALA A 207 -13.75 0.98 -2.46
CA ALA A 207 -12.48 1.43 -3.02
C ALA A 207 -11.36 1.23 -2.00
N VAL A 208 -10.16 0.90 -2.48
CA VAL A 208 -8.96 0.78 -1.64
C VAL A 208 -7.89 1.68 -2.24
N SER A 209 -7.36 2.61 -1.46
CA SER A 209 -6.28 3.49 -1.90
C SER A 209 -5.01 3.23 -1.10
N TYR A 210 -3.98 2.72 -1.78
CA TYR A 210 -2.66 2.52 -1.19
C TYR A 210 -1.77 3.76 -1.39
N PHE A 211 -0.98 4.11 -0.39
CA PHE A 211 -0.05 5.22 -0.45
C PHE A 211 1.08 5.06 0.58
N GLY A 212 2.21 5.72 0.35
CA GLY A 212 3.31 5.80 1.31
C GLY A 212 3.12 6.92 2.33
N GLU A 213 3.85 6.87 3.44
CA GLU A 213 3.82 7.91 4.48
C GLU A 213 4.25 9.28 3.93
N GLY A 214 5.19 9.32 2.97
CA GLY A 214 5.59 10.55 2.29
C GLY A 214 4.45 11.19 1.50
N ALA A 215 3.60 10.39 0.84
CA ALA A 215 2.43 10.87 0.13
C ALA A 215 1.38 11.50 1.05
N ALA A 216 1.36 11.13 2.34
CA ALA A 216 0.48 11.75 3.33
C ALA A 216 0.83 13.22 3.65
N SER A 217 1.93 13.75 3.15
CA SER A 217 2.29 15.17 3.25
C SER A 217 1.71 16.03 2.10
N GLU A 218 1.16 15.38 1.07
CA GLU A 218 0.52 16.08 -0.04
C GLU A 218 -0.88 16.60 0.33
N GLY A 219 -1.27 17.72 -0.29
CA GLY A 219 -2.59 18.33 -0.05
C GLY A 219 -3.76 17.41 -0.38
N ASP A 220 -3.62 16.57 -1.40
CA ASP A 220 -4.64 15.61 -1.84
C ASP A 220 -4.97 14.57 -0.77
N PHE A 221 -4.01 14.18 0.08
CA PHE A 221 -4.28 13.32 1.24
C PHE A 221 -5.34 13.94 2.15
N HIS A 222 -5.12 15.18 2.56
CA HIS A 222 -6.03 15.90 3.47
C HIS A 222 -7.41 16.14 2.85
N ALA A 223 -7.44 16.54 1.59
CA ALA A 223 -8.68 16.77 0.86
C ALA A 223 -9.49 15.46 0.70
N ALA A 224 -8.83 14.36 0.35
CA ALA A 224 -9.46 13.06 0.17
C ALA A 224 -10.07 12.51 1.46
N LEU A 225 -9.34 12.56 2.58
CA LEU A 225 -9.85 12.09 3.86
C LEU A 225 -11.06 12.91 4.33
N ASN A 226 -10.98 14.24 4.21
CA ASN A 226 -12.09 15.11 4.58
C ASN A 226 -13.34 14.86 3.71
N PHE A 227 -13.16 14.71 2.40
CA PHE A 227 -14.27 14.37 1.49
C PHE A 227 -14.87 13.02 1.83
N ALA A 228 -14.06 11.99 1.98
CA ALA A 228 -14.52 10.64 2.26
C ALA A 228 -15.26 10.55 3.60
N SER A 229 -14.78 11.24 4.63
CA SER A 229 -15.42 11.29 5.94
C SER A 229 -16.77 12.03 5.89
N THR A 230 -16.83 13.23 5.28
CA THR A 230 -18.05 14.05 5.23
C THR A 230 -19.13 13.48 4.32
N LYS A 231 -18.76 12.60 3.39
CA LYS A 231 -19.69 11.91 2.47
C LYS A 231 -19.93 10.45 2.84
N ASP A 232 -19.33 9.97 3.93
CA ASP A 232 -19.40 8.57 4.35
C ASP A 232 -19.12 7.62 3.17
N CYS A 233 -17.94 7.76 2.56
CA CYS A 233 -17.55 6.97 1.40
C CYS A 233 -17.04 5.59 1.84
N PRO A 234 -17.45 4.48 1.19
CA PRO A 234 -16.96 3.14 1.48
C PRO A 234 -15.54 2.95 0.92
N ILE A 235 -14.54 3.49 1.61
CA ILE A 235 -13.13 3.47 1.19
C ILE A 235 -12.20 3.01 2.32
N LEU A 236 -11.23 2.19 1.96
CA LEU A 236 -10.07 1.87 2.77
C LEU A 236 -8.88 2.70 2.30
N TYR A 237 -8.36 3.56 3.16
CA TYR A 237 -7.08 4.20 3.02
C TYR A 237 -6.00 3.34 3.66
N PHE A 238 -5.05 2.85 2.85
CA PHE A 238 -4.01 1.94 3.31
C PHE A 238 -2.64 2.61 3.18
N CYS A 239 -2.10 3.08 4.30
CA CYS A 239 -0.76 3.69 4.36
C CYS A 239 0.31 2.60 4.56
N ARG A 240 1.34 2.60 3.71
CA ARG A 240 2.59 1.87 3.93
C ARG A 240 3.60 2.83 4.53
N ASN A 241 3.91 2.66 5.81
CA ASN A 241 4.94 3.45 6.47
C ASN A 241 6.22 2.62 6.53
N ASN A 242 7.12 2.86 5.58
CA ASN A 242 8.40 2.16 5.49
C ASN A 242 9.58 2.97 6.04
N GLY A 243 9.29 4.07 6.72
CA GLY A 243 10.25 4.91 7.43
C GLY A 243 10.89 6.02 6.59
N PHE A 244 10.72 6.03 5.26
CA PHE A 244 11.44 6.95 4.38
C PHE A 244 10.63 7.43 3.17
N ALA A 245 10.47 8.73 3.05
CA ALA A 245 10.02 9.39 1.82
C ALA A 245 11.27 9.69 0.95
N ILE A 246 11.64 8.75 0.07
CA ILE A 246 12.93 8.74 -0.66
C ILE A 246 14.09 8.75 0.34
N SER A 247 14.69 9.91 0.57
CA SER A 247 15.81 10.11 1.52
C SER A 247 15.39 10.73 2.86
N THR A 248 14.16 11.24 2.97
CA THR A 248 13.67 11.91 4.18
C THR A 248 13.11 10.90 5.17
N PRO A 249 13.72 10.73 6.36
CA PRO A 249 13.19 9.86 7.40
C PRO A 249 11.90 10.44 7.99
N THR A 250 11.04 9.58 8.55
CA THR A 250 9.74 9.99 9.11
C THR A 250 9.84 11.07 10.19
N VAL A 251 10.91 11.05 10.99
CA VAL A 251 11.17 12.06 12.04
C VAL A 251 11.36 13.48 11.50
N ASP A 252 11.83 13.61 10.25
CA ASP A 252 11.98 14.88 9.54
C ASP A 252 10.76 15.19 8.65
N GLN A 253 9.98 14.15 8.28
CA GLN A 253 8.81 14.27 7.41
C GLN A 253 7.60 14.86 8.14
N PHE A 254 7.35 14.45 9.37
CA PHE A 254 6.20 14.92 10.17
C PHE A 254 6.49 14.85 11.68
N ARG A 255 5.67 15.59 12.44
CA ARG A 255 5.57 15.49 13.90
C ARG A 255 4.32 14.70 14.26
N GLY A 256 4.23 14.21 15.45
CA GLY A 256 3.09 13.43 15.94
C GLY A 256 3.23 11.93 15.67
N ASP A 257 2.20 11.18 16.07
CA ASP A 257 2.21 9.72 16.12
C ASP A 257 1.80 9.10 14.78
N GLY A 258 2.69 9.13 13.80
CA GLY A 258 2.51 8.47 12.50
C GLY A 258 1.39 9.06 11.65
N ILE A 259 0.94 8.27 10.70
CA ILE A 259 -0.12 8.66 9.75
C ILE A 259 -1.51 8.27 10.29
N ALA A 260 -1.62 7.18 11.06
CA ALA A 260 -2.91 6.76 11.64
C ALA A 260 -3.53 7.86 12.51
N SER A 261 -2.73 8.58 13.31
CA SER A 261 -3.22 9.67 14.17
C SER A 261 -3.97 10.76 13.42
N ARG A 262 -3.66 10.98 12.15
CA ARG A 262 -4.32 11.99 11.29
C ARG A 262 -5.77 11.64 11.00
N GLY A 263 -6.10 10.33 10.93
CA GLY A 263 -7.48 9.86 10.72
C GLY A 263 -8.44 10.34 11.80
N SER A 264 -7.99 10.40 13.05
CA SER A 264 -8.79 10.89 14.19
C SER A 264 -9.26 12.34 13.98
N GLY A 265 -8.42 13.21 13.38
CA GLY A 265 -8.75 14.59 13.07
C GLY A 265 -9.88 14.73 12.03
N TYR A 266 -10.12 13.71 11.22
CA TYR A 266 -11.21 13.63 10.25
C TYR A 266 -12.39 12.77 10.72
N GLY A 267 -12.36 12.23 11.95
CA GLY A 267 -13.37 11.31 12.46
C GLY A 267 -13.38 9.96 11.75
N ILE A 268 -12.26 9.55 11.18
CA ILE A 268 -12.07 8.28 10.49
C ILE A 268 -11.53 7.24 11.48
N PRO A 269 -12.14 6.05 11.61
CA PRO A 269 -11.57 4.93 12.36
C PRO A 269 -10.20 4.55 11.85
N ILE A 270 -9.29 4.24 12.79
CA ILE A 270 -7.88 4.00 12.51
C ILE A 270 -7.43 2.65 13.05
N MET A 271 -6.47 2.04 12.37
CA MET A 271 -5.70 0.90 12.86
C MET A 271 -4.22 1.08 12.50
N ARG A 272 -3.32 0.63 13.38
CA ARG A 272 -1.90 0.47 13.10
C ARG A 272 -1.54 -0.99 13.22
N VAL A 273 -0.76 -1.51 12.26
CA VAL A 273 -0.44 -2.94 12.17
C VAL A 273 1.03 -3.14 11.81
N ASP A 274 1.64 -4.22 12.30
CA ASP A 274 2.95 -4.66 11.85
C ASP A 274 2.85 -5.14 10.39
N GLY A 275 3.41 -4.34 9.48
CA GLY A 275 3.39 -4.59 8.04
C GLY A 275 4.30 -5.74 7.59
N ASN A 276 5.15 -6.27 8.49
CA ASN A 276 5.96 -7.45 8.20
C ASN A 276 5.27 -8.76 8.59
N ASP A 277 4.08 -8.66 9.22
CA ASP A 277 3.23 -9.77 9.65
C ASP A 277 2.02 -9.91 8.70
N PHE A 278 2.10 -10.88 7.79
CA PHE A 278 1.06 -11.07 6.79
C PHE A 278 -0.32 -11.44 7.38
N LEU A 279 -0.35 -12.14 8.55
CA LEU A 279 -1.60 -12.47 9.23
C LEU A 279 -2.25 -11.23 9.85
N ALA A 280 -1.45 -10.36 10.48
CA ALA A 280 -1.95 -9.13 11.06
C ALA A 280 -2.45 -8.16 9.97
N VAL A 281 -1.73 -8.05 8.85
CA VAL A 281 -2.15 -7.25 7.68
C VAL A 281 -3.45 -7.79 7.08
N TYR A 282 -3.55 -9.10 6.92
CA TYR A 282 -4.78 -9.75 6.43
C TYR A 282 -5.96 -9.44 7.36
N GLU A 283 -5.82 -9.69 8.65
CA GLU A 283 -6.90 -9.54 9.62
C GLU A 283 -7.33 -8.07 9.76
N ALA A 284 -6.38 -7.13 9.79
CA ALA A 284 -6.69 -5.70 9.82
C ALA A 284 -7.47 -5.28 8.57
N THR A 285 -7.06 -5.74 7.39
CA THR A 285 -7.73 -5.43 6.12
C THR A 285 -9.12 -6.05 6.05
N ARG A 286 -9.28 -7.30 6.49
CA ARG A 286 -10.57 -8.00 6.56
C ARG A 286 -11.55 -7.26 7.45
N ARG A 287 -11.14 -6.93 8.67
CA ARG A 287 -11.98 -6.17 9.63
C ARG A 287 -12.34 -4.78 9.11
N ALA A 288 -11.38 -4.08 8.53
CA ALA A 288 -11.63 -2.77 7.94
C ALA A 288 -12.66 -2.86 6.80
N ARG A 289 -12.51 -3.83 5.90
CA ARG A 289 -13.44 -4.06 4.80
C ARG A 289 -14.86 -4.37 5.30
N GLU A 290 -15.00 -5.24 6.29
CA GLU A 290 -16.28 -5.57 6.90
C GLU A 290 -16.94 -4.34 7.53
N PHE A 291 -16.17 -3.58 8.32
CA PHE A 291 -16.66 -2.33 8.91
C PHE A 291 -17.13 -1.32 7.86
N ILE A 292 -16.32 -1.12 6.80
CA ILE A 292 -16.66 -0.17 5.72
C ILE A 292 -17.98 -0.54 5.05
N LEU A 293 -18.22 -1.83 4.77
CA LEU A 293 -19.45 -2.31 4.15
C LEU A 293 -20.66 -2.21 5.08
N GLN A 294 -20.47 -2.43 6.38
CA GLN A 294 -21.54 -2.37 7.38
C GLN A 294 -21.93 -0.92 7.70
N GLU A 295 -20.96 -0.06 7.87
CA GLU A 295 -21.18 1.32 8.37
C GLU A 295 -21.22 2.37 7.25
N ASN A 296 -20.81 2.02 6.01
CA ASN A 296 -20.61 2.95 4.90
C ASN A 296 -19.71 4.14 5.29
N ARG A 297 -18.61 3.87 6.00
CA ARG A 297 -17.65 4.87 6.49
C ARG A 297 -16.23 4.51 6.10
N PRO A 298 -15.35 5.51 5.85
CA PRO A 298 -13.95 5.24 5.54
C PRO A 298 -13.21 4.65 6.76
N VAL A 299 -12.13 3.92 6.49
CA VAL A 299 -11.15 3.44 7.49
C VAL A 299 -9.75 3.80 7.01
N LEU A 300 -8.84 4.12 7.93
CA LEU A 300 -7.42 4.31 7.68
C LEU A 300 -6.60 3.25 8.40
N ILE A 301 -5.82 2.47 7.65
CA ILE A 301 -4.80 1.55 8.18
C ILE A 301 -3.42 2.16 7.93
N GLU A 302 -2.55 2.11 8.95
CA GLU A 302 -1.12 2.37 8.83
C GLU A 302 -0.35 1.07 9.09
N ALA A 303 0.28 0.52 8.05
CA ALA A 303 1.13 -0.66 8.14
C ALA A 303 2.59 -0.24 8.27
N MET A 304 3.20 -0.59 9.41
CA MET A 304 4.57 -0.26 9.75
C MET A 304 5.53 -1.28 9.14
N SER A 305 6.50 -0.83 8.38
CA SER A 305 7.52 -1.68 7.74
C SER A 305 8.84 -0.94 7.61
N TYR A 306 9.79 -1.54 6.90
CA TYR A 306 11.06 -0.90 6.57
C TYR A 306 11.41 -1.18 5.11
N ARG A 307 11.71 -0.12 4.34
CA ARG A 307 12.19 -0.26 2.97
C ARG A 307 13.62 -0.80 2.95
N GLN A 308 13.79 -2.08 2.62
CA GLN A 308 15.11 -2.73 2.62
C GLN A 308 15.97 -2.36 1.40
N GLY A 309 15.34 -2.02 0.26
CA GLY A 309 16.01 -1.63 -0.97
C GLY A 309 16.22 -0.13 -1.15
N HIS A 310 16.84 0.26 -2.25
CA HIS A 310 16.86 1.64 -2.72
C HIS A 310 15.43 2.12 -3.03
N HIS A 311 15.21 3.43 -3.08
CA HIS A 311 13.91 3.97 -3.46
C HIS A 311 13.51 3.54 -4.89
N SER A 312 14.45 3.64 -5.81
CA SER A 312 14.32 3.21 -7.22
C SER A 312 15.70 2.89 -7.78
N THR A 313 15.75 2.46 -9.05
CA THR A 313 17.02 2.25 -9.78
C THR A 313 17.83 3.54 -9.98
N SER A 314 17.24 4.71 -9.76
CA SER A 314 17.92 6.02 -9.81
C SER A 314 18.39 6.53 -8.43
N ASP A 315 18.20 5.74 -7.36
CA ASP A 315 18.54 6.09 -5.99
C ASP A 315 19.70 5.25 -5.45
N ASP A 316 20.52 5.86 -4.61
CA ASP A 316 21.53 5.19 -3.78
C ASP A 316 21.27 5.47 -2.30
N SER A 317 20.53 4.59 -1.65
CA SER A 317 20.14 4.76 -0.26
C SER A 317 21.31 4.73 0.73
N THR A 318 22.49 4.28 0.33
CA THR A 318 23.69 4.30 1.20
C THR A 318 24.21 5.71 1.46
N GLN A 319 23.75 6.68 0.68
CA GLN A 319 24.09 8.10 0.89
C GLN A 319 23.36 8.71 2.10
N TYR A 320 22.25 8.13 2.54
CA TYR A 320 21.43 8.68 3.63
C TYR A 320 21.03 7.65 4.69
N ARG A 321 21.38 6.37 4.53
CA ARG A 321 21.12 5.28 5.50
C ARG A 321 22.38 4.45 5.73
N ALA A 322 22.63 4.08 6.98
CA ALA A 322 23.73 3.18 7.31
C ALA A 322 23.45 1.77 6.78
N VAL A 323 24.44 1.13 6.15
CA VAL A 323 24.35 -0.26 5.68
C VAL A 323 24.02 -1.22 6.83
N ALA A 324 24.56 -0.94 8.03
CA ALA A 324 24.27 -1.73 9.23
C ALA A 324 22.80 -1.66 9.65
N GLU A 325 22.13 -0.53 9.47
CA GLU A 325 20.69 -0.38 9.72
C GLU A 325 19.87 -1.23 8.75
N ILE A 326 20.15 -1.13 7.45
CA ILE A 326 19.46 -1.93 6.42
C ILE A 326 19.63 -3.42 6.71
N LYS A 327 20.85 -3.83 7.06
CA LYS A 327 21.16 -5.23 7.40
C LYS A 327 20.39 -5.69 8.64
N HIS A 328 20.36 -4.87 9.69
CA HIS A 328 19.61 -5.17 10.91
C HIS A 328 18.13 -5.44 10.62
N TRP A 329 17.45 -4.54 9.88
CA TRP A 329 16.05 -4.70 9.54
C TRP A 329 15.80 -5.94 8.66
N LYS A 330 16.70 -6.21 7.72
CA LYS A 330 16.61 -7.42 6.89
C LYS A 330 16.76 -8.71 7.70
N GLU A 331 17.67 -8.74 8.68
CA GLU A 331 17.91 -9.94 9.50
C GLU A 331 16.83 -10.17 10.56
N THR A 332 16.18 -9.10 11.05
CA THR A 332 15.22 -9.19 12.16
C THR A 332 13.75 -9.14 11.73
N CYS A 333 13.44 -8.40 10.68
CA CYS A 333 12.05 -8.08 10.32
C CYS A 333 11.71 -8.39 8.84
N ASP A 334 12.45 -9.28 8.18
CA ASP A 334 12.11 -9.65 6.80
C ASP A 334 10.76 -10.37 6.73
N PRO A 335 9.78 -9.87 5.96
CA PRO A 335 8.44 -10.46 5.89
C PRO A 335 8.42 -11.84 5.24
N ILE A 336 9.34 -12.11 4.29
CA ILE A 336 9.43 -13.41 3.61
C ILE A 336 9.96 -14.46 4.58
N ASP A 337 11.06 -14.14 5.29
CA ASP A 337 11.66 -15.05 6.27
C ASP A 337 10.70 -15.32 7.44
N ARG A 338 9.99 -14.31 7.93
CA ARG A 338 8.98 -14.48 8.99
C ARG A 338 7.86 -15.42 8.54
N THR A 339 7.34 -15.22 7.33
CA THR A 339 6.31 -16.08 6.74
C THR A 339 6.81 -17.51 6.54
N LYS A 340 8.05 -17.67 6.04
CA LYS A 340 8.70 -18.99 5.90
C LYS A 340 8.77 -19.73 7.23
N ARG A 341 9.26 -19.07 8.29
CA ARG A 341 9.35 -19.66 9.64
C ARG A 341 7.99 -20.13 10.14
N TYR A 342 6.94 -19.31 9.98
CA TYR A 342 5.57 -19.68 10.32
C TYR A 342 5.11 -20.93 9.60
N LEU A 343 5.29 -21.01 8.26
CA LEU A 343 4.87 -22.16 7.45
C LEU A 343 5.61 -23.44 7.81
N ILE A 344 6.92 -23.35 8.07
CA ILE A 344 7.73 -24.51 8.50
C ILE A 344 7.26 -25.03 9.86
N LYS A 345 7.03 -24.15 10.83
CA LYS A 345 6.52 -24.51 12.16
C LYS A 345 5.13 -25.17 12.12
N ARG A 346 4.29 -24.75 11.16
CA ARG A 346 2.99 -25.38 10.90
C ARG A 346 3.11 -26.73 10.16
N GLY A 347 4.30 -27.12 9.71
CA GLY A 347 4.49 -28.31 8.85
C GLY A 347 3.88 -28.16 7.44
N TRP A 348 3.68 -26.93 6.98
CA TRP A 348 3.08 -26.62 5.68
C TRP A 348 4.12 -26.40 4.59
N LEU A 349 5.38 -26.19 4.96
CA LEU A 349 6.51 -25.98 4.06
C LEU A 349 7.73 -26.74 4.59
N THR A 350 8.53 -27.30 3.68
CA THR A 350 9.86 -27.83 3.98
C THR A 350 10.95 -26.99 3.31
N GLU A 351 12.20 -27.09 3.78
CA GLU A 351 13.33 -26.40 3.16
C GLU A 351 13.58 -26.84 1.70
N GLU A 352 13.24 -28.07 1.37
CA GLU A 352 13.35 -28.58 -0.01
C GLU A 352 12.28 -27.98 -0.91
N GLN A 353 11.04 -27.92 -0.43
CA GLN A 353 9.94 -27.26 -1.14
C GLN A 353 10.20 -25.77 -1.36
N ASP A 354 10.77 -25.10 -0.36
CA ASP A 354 11.15 -23.69 -0.48
C ASP A 354 12.19 -23.47 -1.58
N ARG A 355 13.28 -24.25 -1.59
CA ARG A 355 14.31 -24.17 -2.65
C ARG A 355 13.72 -24.40 -4.03
N HIS A 356 12.90 -25.44 -4.16
CA HIS A 356 12.25 -25.74 -5.44
C HIS A 356 11.33 -24.60 -5.90
N MET A 357 10.62 -23.95 -4.97
CA MET A 357 9.77 -22.79 -5.26
C MET A 357 10.62 -21.62 -5.77
N GLN A 358 11.73 -21.30 -5.11
CA GLN A 358 12.64 -20.23 -5.54
C GLN A 358 13.23 -20.49 -6.94
N ASP A 359 13.66 -21.69 -7.23
CA ASP A 359 14.21 -22.07 -8.54
C ASP A 359 13.15 -21.99 -9.65
N ASN A 360 11.93 -22.43 -9.36
CA ASN A 360 10.81 -22.33 -10.29
C ASN A 360 10.45 -20.88 -10.58
N GLU A 361 10.32 -20.03 -9.57
CA GLU A 361 9.97 -18.64 -9.78
C GLU A 361 11.06 -17.88 -10.55
N ARG A 362 12.34 -18.19 -10.28
CA ARG A 362 13.45 -17.66 -11.06
C ARG A 362 13.34 -18.04 -12.55
N THR A 363 13.04 -19.28 -12.84
CA THR A 363 12.85 -19.78 -14.21
C THR A 363 11.68 -19.07 -14.90
N ASN A 364 10.56 -18.96 -14.20
CA ASN A 364 9.34 -18.31 -14.73
C ASN A 364 9.56 -16.83 -15.03
N VAL A 365 10.23 -16.11 -14.13
CA VAL A 365 10.52 -14.67 -14.31
C VAL A 365 11.47 -14.44 -15.47
N LEU A 366 12.54 -15.26 -15.59
CA LEU A 366 13.49 -15.15 -16.71
C LEU A 366 12.80 -15.44 -18.05
N ALA A 367 11.92 -16.43 -18.11
CA ALA A 367 11.18 -16.75 -19.32
C ALA A 367 10.25 -15.58 -19.75
N ALA A 368 9.52 -15.00 -18.81
CA ALA A 368 8.66 -13.84 -19.08
C ALA A 368 9.46 -12.62 -19.56
N LEU A 369 10.61 -12.36 -18.91
CA LEU A 369 11.49 -11.26 -19.30
C LEU A 369 12.02 -11.43 -20.74
N GLN A 370 12.52 -12.62 -21.09
CA GLN A 370 13.03 -12.94 -22.43
C GLN A 370 11.94 -12.85 -23.49
N GLN A 371 10.74 -13.35 -23.18
CA GLN A 371 9.61 -13.27 -24.10
C GLN A 371 9.19 -11.82 -24.34
N ALA A 372 9.11 -11.00 -23.31
CA ALA A 372 8.75 -9.59 -23.44
C ALA A 372 9.77 -8.77 -24.23
N GLU A 373 11.07 -9.06 -24.06
CA GLU A 373 12.16 -8.40 -24.78
C GLU A 373 12.14 -8.70 -26.28
N ALA A 374 11.67 -9.89 -26.67
CA ALA A 374 11.54 -10.28 -28.07
C ALA A 374 10.34 -9.61 -28.78
N VAL A 375 9.42 -9.01 -28.04
CA VAL A 375 8.24 -8.34 -28.59
C VAL A 375 8.60 -6.89 -28.93
N GLY A 376 8.28 -6.48 -30.15
CA GLY A 376 8.54 -5.12 -30.64
C GLY A 376 7.67 -4.04 -29.98
N PRO A 377 8.02 -2.75 -30.20
CA PRO A 377 7.21 -1.64 -29.72
C PRO A 377 5.84 -1.61 -30.40
N PRO A 378 4.86 -0.85 -29.87
CA PRO A 378 3.57 -0.62 -30.50
C PRO A 378 3.71 0.02 -31.89
N ASP A 379 2.79 -0.30 -32.78
CA ASP A 379 2.76 0.27 -34.11
C ASP A 379 2.50 1.79 -34.08
N LEU A 380 3.12 2.54 -34.95
CA LEU A 380 3.02 4.01 -34.97
C LEU A 380 1.60 4.53 -35.20
N ASP A 381 0.75 3.76 -35.90
CA ASP A 381 -0.65 4.12 -36.14
C ASP A 381 -1.50 4.13 -34.85
N THR A 382 -1.07 3.40 -33.82
CA THR A 382 -1.71 3.39 -32.50
C THR A 382 -1.40 4.61 -31.64
N MET A 383 -0.47 5.48 -32.05
CA MET A 383 0.05 6.58 -31.25
C MET A 383 -1.04 7.52 -30.70
N PHE A 384 -2.07 7.79 -31.50
CA PHE A 384 -3.18 8.66 -31.14
C PHE A 384 -4.49 7.91 -30.84
N GLU A 385 -4.42 6.59 -30.64
CA GLU A 385 -5.56 5.85 -30.13
C GLU A 385 -5.76 6.13 -28.64
N ASP A 386 -6.98 5.93 -28.16
CA ASP A 386 -7.37 6.08 -26.72
C ASP A 386 -7.14 7.49 -26.14
N VAL A 387 -6.89 8.51 -26.97
CA VAL A 387 -6.75 9.92 -26.53
C VAL A 387 -8.08 10.64 -26.58
N TYR A 388 -8.86 10.38 -27.63
CA TYR A 388 -10.20 10.94 -27.85
C TYR A 388 -11.15 9.84 -28.29
N ASP A 389 -12.44 9.98 -27.99
CA ASP A 389 -13.48 9.06 -28.49
C ASP A 389 -13.50 9.03 -30.03
N VAL A 390 -13.47 10.20 -30.65
CA VAL A 390 -13.29 10.34 -32.11
C VAL A 390 -11.96 11.05 -32.37
N LYS A 391 -11.08 10.43 -33.13
CA LYS A 391 -9.76 10.99 -33.46
C LYS A 391 -9.92 12.32 -34.23
N PRO A 392 -9.45 13.48 -33.70
CA PRO A 392 -9.57 14.76 -34.35
C PRO A 392 -8.80 14.82 -35.68
N PRO A 393 -9.28 15.57 -36.71
CA PRO A 393 -8.66 15.64 -38.02
C PRO A 393 -7.18 16.08 -38.00
N HIS A 394 -6.80 16.98 -37.10
CA HIS A 394 -5.42 17.44 -36.98
C HIS A 394 -4.46 16.35 -36.49
N LEU A 395 -4.91 15.36 -35.69
CA LEU A 395 -4.11 14.22 -35.28
C LEU A 395 -3.96 13.20 -36.43
N ILE A 396 -4.99 13.06 -37.27
CA ILE A 396 -4.90 12.22 -38.47
C ILE A 396 -3.84 12.78 -39.46
N VAL A 397 -3.84 14.10 -39.66
CA VAL A 397 -2.84 14.76 -40.50
C VAL A 397 -1.43 14.60 -39.92
N ARG A 398 -1.27 14.79 -38.62
CA ARG A 398 0.03 14.59 -37.95
C ARG A 398 0.54 13.16 -38.08
N LEU A 399 -0.32 12.18 -37.93
CA LEU A 399 0.03 10.76 -38.08
C LEU A 399 0.55 10.48 -39.51
N SER A 400 -0.15 10.97 -40.52
CA SER A 400 0.27 10.83 -41.92
C SER A 400 1.63 11.48 -42.20
N ALA A 401 1.89 12.66 -41.61
CA ALA A 401 3.18 13.33 -41.71
C ALA A 401 4.32 12.55 -41.04
N LEU A 402 4.05 11.93 -39.88
CA LEU A 402 5.02 11.08 -39.18
C LEU A 402 5.38 9.84 -39.99
N PHE A 403 4.40 9.17 -40.59
CA PHE A 403 4.67 8.03 -41.49
C PHE A 403 5.55 8.43 -42.65
N PHE A 404 5.30 9.57 -43.26
CA PHE A 404 6.12 10.07 -44.37
C PHE A 404 7.56 10.38 -43.94
N CYS A 405 7.76 10.96 -42.75
CA CYS A 405 9.09 11.21 -42.22
C CYS A 405 9.82 9.90 -41.86
N TYR A 406 9.10 8.95 -41.24
CA TYR A 406 9.67 7.66 -40.83
C TYR A 406 10.11 6.83 -42.05
N ALA A 407 9.29 6.77 -43.11
CA ALA A 407 9.65 6.08 -44.36
C ALA A 407 10.93 6.64 -44.97
N LYS A 408 11.10 7.97 -44.98
CA LYS A 408 12.34 8.61 -45.48
C LYS A 408 13.59 8.29 -44.64
N LEU A 409 13.45 8.08 -43.32
CA LEU A 409 14.56 7.74 -42.44
C LEU A 409 14.98 6.26 -42.54
N THR A 410 14.08 5.39 -42.98
CA THR A 410 14.35 3.96 -43.14
C THR A 410 14.86 3.60 -44.54
N GLU A 411 14.75 4.53 -45.54
CA GLU A 411 15.28 4.38 -46.90
C GLU A 411 16.69 4.98 -47.04
N SER A 412 17.22 5.68 -46.02
CA SER A 412 18.57 6.26 -45.99
C SER A 412 19.51 5.39 -45.12
#